data_02e87c14ad902963098efde79df2eec9
#
_entry.id   02e87c14ad902963098efde79df2eec9
#
_cell.length_a   1.000
_cell.length_b   1.000
_cell.length_c   1.000
_cell.angle_alpha   90.00
_cell.angle_beta   90.00
_cell.angle_gamma   90.00
#
_symmetry.space_group_name_H-M   'P 1'
#
loop_
_entity.id
_entity.type
_entity.pdbx_description
1 polymer ?
#
loop_
_entity_poly.entity_id
_entity_poly.type
_entity_poly.pdbx_seq_one_letter_code
_entity_poly.pdbx_strand_id
1 'polypeptide(L)'
;IGGRGELQLGVLIETMRREGFELTLSRPKVVYKEVDGIKCEPYEEVTIDVDEEFSSIVIDGMNQRKAEMLDMRQSGVDKTRLLFNAPSRGLIGYQSKFLTDTRGTGVINRVFHSYKPFKGEITERRAGALISTGHGKAIAYAIWKLQDRGVMFIKHQTPVYQGMVVGEHSRDNDLEINVLKGKQLTNVRASGSDEAVTLVTPKIMSLEEMMTYINSDELLEVTPVSLRLRKKFLDPNDRKKFAKASNF
;
A
#
# COMPACT_ATOMS: atom_id res chain seq x y z
N ILE A 1 8.00 10.90 -14.81
CA ILE A 1 6.66 10.97 -15.46
C ILE A 1 5.71 11.64 -14.50
N GLY A 2 4.88 12.56 -14.98
CA GLY A 2 3.85 13.25 -14.22
C GLY A 2 2.47 12.95 -14.78
N GLY A 3 1.44 12.92 -13.91
CA GLY A 3 0.04 12.72 -14.30
C GLY A 3 -0.89 13.55 -13.42
N ARG A 4 -2.13 13.68 -13.81
CA ARG A 4 -3.17 14.40 -13.05
C ARG A 4 -3.59 13.66 -11.78
N GLY A 5 -3.29 12.36 -11.69
CA GLY A 5 -3.64 11.52 -10.53
C GLY A 5 -3.20 10.08 -10.73
N GLU A 6 -3.41 9.27 -9.69
CA GLU A 6 -3.01 7.86 -9.65
C GLU A 6 -3.66 7.00 -10.73
N LEU A 7 -4.92 7.25 -11.08
CA LEU A 7 -5.62 6.51 -12.13
C LEU A 7 -4.98 6.70 -13.50
N GLN A 8 -4.64 7.95 -13.87
CA GLN A 8 -3.99 8.22 -15.16
C GLN A 8 -2.61 7.56 -15.24
N LEU A 9 -1.85 7.60 -14.13
CA LEU A 9 -0.55 6.92 -14.05
C LEU A 9 -0.72 5.40 -14.17
N GLY A 10 -1.72 4.82 -13.51
CA GLY A 10 -2.04 3.40 -13.59
C GLY A 10 -2.35 2.96 -15.02
N VAL A 11 -3.19 3.69 -15.73
CA VAL A 11 -3.52 3.41 -17.15
C VAL A 11 -2.27 3.47 -18.04
N LEU A 12 -1.43 4.51 -17.88
CA LEU A 12 -0.19 4.64 -18.64
C LEU A 12 0.75 3.45 -18.39
N ILE A 13 0.96 3.09 -17.14
CA ILE A 13 1.86 2.00 -16.74
C ILE A 13 1.33 0.66 -17.26
N GLU A 14 0.03 0.41 -17.14
CA GLU A 14 -0.58 -0.82 -17.66
C GLU A 14 -0.48 -0.91 -19.19
N THR A 15 -0.62 0.21 -19.89
CA THR A 15 -0.41 0.26 -21.36
C THR A 15 1.04 -0.10 -21.70
N MET A 16 2.02 0.51 -21.03
CA MET A 16 3.43 0.20 -21.23
C MET A 16 3.74 -1.27 -20.93
N ARG A 17 3.17 -1.81 -19.85
CA ARG A 17 3.30 -3.21 -19.49
C ARG A 17 2.80 -4.15 -20.59
N ARG A 18 1.65 -3.85 -21.18
CA ARG A 18 1.06 -4.64 -22.28
C ARG A 18 1.89 -4.56 -23.57
N GLU A 19 2.57 -3.45 -23.78
CA GLU A 19 3.52 -3.29 -24.89
C GLU A 19 4.88 -3.99 -24.66
N GLY A 20 5.05 -4.64 -23.51
CA GLY A 20 6.26 -5.42 -23.19
C GLY A 20 7.34 -4.67 -22.43
N PHE A 21 7.09 -3.44 -21.97
CA PHE A 21 8.07 -2.68 -21.19
C PHE A 21 8.18 -3.21 -19.75
N GLU A 22 9.39 -3.19 -19.23
CA GLU A 22 9.71 -3.44 -17.83
C GLU A 22 10.01 -2.12 -17.13
N LEU A 23 9.39 -1.92 -15.97
CA LEU A 23 9.44 -0.65 -15.25
C LEU A 23 9.69 -0.88 -13.77
N THR A 24 10.35 0.08 -13.13
CA THR A 24 10.43 0.17 -11.67
C THR A 24 9.80 1.49 -11.22
N LEU A 25 8.85 1.41 -10.32
CA LEU A 25 8.09 2.55 -9.84
C LEU A 25 8.40 2.79 -8.36
N SER A 26 8.55 4.06 -8.02
CA SER A 26 8.50 4.53 -6.64
C SER A 26 7.09 5.00 -6.29
N ARG A 27 6.83 5.18 -5.00
CA ARG A 27 5.57 5.77 -4.54
C ARG A 27 5.28 7.09 -5.28
N PRO A 28 4.06 7.30 -5.78
CA PRO A 28 3.66 8.56 -6.37
C PRO A 28 3.84 9.72 -5.40
N LYS A 29 4.36 10.84 -5.89
CA LYS A 29 4.57 12.04 -5.10
C LYS A 29 3.82 13.21 -5.75
N VAL A 30 3.23 14.07 -4.92
CA VAL A 30 2.65 15.32 -5.40
C VAL A 30 3.76 16.31 -5.78
N VAL A 31 3.44 17.22 -6.70
CA VAL A 31 4.36 18.29 -7.11
C VAL A 31 4.21 19.45 -6.12
N TYR A 32 5.28 19.75 -5.39
CA TYR A 32 5.36 20.93 -4.52
C TYR A 32 5.68 22.17 -5.34
N LYS A 33 5.26 23.33 -4.84
CA LYS A 33 5.64 24.64 -5.36
C LYS A 33 6.19 25.48 -4.21
N GLU A 34 7.06 26.41 -4.53
CA GLU A 34 7.49 27.45 -3.61
C GLU A 34 6.75 28.74 -3.97
N VAL A 35 6.07 29.33 -3.00
CA VAL A 35 5.34 30.60 -3.13
C VAL A 35 5.81 31.50 -2.00
N ASP A 36 6.40 32.64 -2.33
CA ASP A 36 6.97 33.60 -1.37
C ASP A 36 7.95 32.98 -0.36
N GLY A 37 8.79 32.02 -0.82
CA GLY A 37 9.76 31.31 0.03
C GLY A 37 9.15 30.22 0.92
N ILE A 38 7.85 29.97 0.80
CA ILE A 38 7.13 28.94 1.57
C ILE A 38 6.87 27.72 0.67
N LYS A 39 7.24 26.54 1.17
CA LYS A 39 6.90 25.27 0.51
C LYS A 39 5.39 25.05 0.56
N CYS A 40 4.76 24.98 -0.61
CA CYS A 40 3.32 24.74 -0.77
C CYS A 40 3.05 23.40 -1.45
N GLU A 41 1.95 22.79 -1.05
CA GLU A 41 1.43 21.55 -1.60
C GLU A 41 0.04 21.73 -2.22
N PRO A 42 -0.33 20.89 -3.24
CA PRO A 42 -1.65 20.97 -3.84
C PRO A 42 -2.72 20.49 -2.86
N TYR A 43 -3.83 21.21 -2.85
CA TYR A 43 -5.05 20.89 -2.10
C TYR A 43 -6.21 20.62 -3.06
N GLU A 44 -7.04 19.70 -2.66
CA GLU A 44 -8.26 19.35 -3.38
C GLU A 44 -9.48 19.64 -2.50
N GLU A 45 -10.54 20.13 -3.13
CA GLU A 45 -11.89 20.11 -2.57
C GLU A 45 -12.44 18.71 -2.78
N VAL A 46 -12.89 18.09 -1.69
CA VAL A 46 -13.36 16.70 -1.68
C VAL A 46 -14.80 16.69 -1.21
N THR A 47 -15.71 16.32 -2.09
CA THR A 47 -17.13 16.11 -1.78
C THR A 47 -17.39 14.63 -1.61
N ILE A 48 -17.92 14.24 -0.47
CA ILE A 48 -18.19 12.84 -0.12
C ILE A 48 -19.68 12.70 0.22
N ASP A 49 -20.35 11.77 -0.45
CA ASP A 49 -21.71 11.36 -0.12
C ASP A 49 -21.67 9.94 0.44
N VAL A 50 -22.13 9.76 1.68
CA VAL A 50 -22.16 8.47 2.38
C VAL A 50 -23.46 8.27 3.14
N ASP A 51 -23.79 7.01 3.43
CA ASP A 51 -24.84 6.69 4.37
C ASP A 51 -24.42 7.16 5.77
N GLU A 52 -25.38 7.64 6.58
CA GLU A 52 -25.11 8.30 7.87
C GLU A 52 -24.27 7.42 8.81
N GLU A 53 -24.47 6.10 8.78
CA GLU A 53 -23.72 5.13 9.58
C GLU A 53 -22.19 5.14 9.30
N PHE A 54 -21.76 5.55 8.10
CA PHE A 54 -20.34 5.61 7.71
C PHE A 54 -19.72 7.00 7.86
N SER A 55 -20.50 8.03 8.22
CA SER A 55 -20.00 9.41 8.30
C SER A 55 -18.84 9.55 9.27
N SER A 56 -18.92 8.94 10.45
CA SER A 56 -17.89 9.03 11.48
C SER A 56 -16.55 8.40 11.03
N ILE A 57 -16.58 7.20 10.43
CA ILE A 57 -15.35 6.53 9.96
C ILE A 57 -14.68 7.31 8.81
N VAL A 58 -15.48 7.95 7.95
CA VAL A 58 -14.99 8.79 6.87
C VAL A 58 -14.35 10.07 7.42
N ILE A 59 -14.99 10.74 8.38
CA ILE A 59 -14.45 11.95 9.03
C ILE A 59 -13.12 11.63 9.70
N ASP A 60 -13.03 10.54 10.46
CA ASP A 60 -11.79 10.11 11.09
C ASP A 60 -10.71 9.78 10.05
N GLY A 61 -11.07 9.10 8.97
CA GLY A 61 -10.17 8.79 7.87
C GLY A 61 -9.63 10.04 7.17
N MET A 62 -10.43 11.06 6.98
CA MET A 62 -10.04 12.35 6.39
C MET A 62 -9.18 13.19 7.36
N ASN A 63 -9.51 13.22 8.65
CA ASN A 63 -8.75 13.91 9.68
C ASN A 63 -7.31 13.35 9.81
N GLN A 64 -7.15 12.03 9.77
CA GLN A 64 -5.83 11.38 9.77
C GLN A 64 -4.97 11.82 8.57
N ARG A 65 -5.60 12.23 7.48
CA ARG A 65 -4.98 12.73 6.24
C ARG A 65 -4.80 14.24 6.21
N LYS A 66 -4.96 14.90 7.35
CA LYS A 66 -4.84 16.35 7.48
C LYS A 66 -5.88 17.13 6.66
N ALA A 67 -6.99 16.50 6.28
CA ALA A 67 -8.10 17.19 5.68
C ALA A 67 -8.79 18.11 6.70
N GLU A 68 -9.36 19.18 6.20
CA GLU A 68 -10.15 20.15 6.97
C GLU A 68 -11.59 20.07 6.51
N MET A 69 -12.50 19.74 7.43
CA MET A 69 -13.92 19.69 7.13
C MET A 69 -14.47 21.11 6.98
N LEU A 70 -15.04 21.40 5.83
CA LEU A 70 -15.63 22.70 5.52
C LEU A 70 -17.14 22.75 5.81
N ASP A 71 -17.83 21.65 5.53
CA ASP A 71 -19.28 21.57 5.67
C ASP A 71 -19.74 20.12 5.87
N MET A 72 -20.86 19.96 6.56
CA MET A 72 -21.56 18.70 6.72
C MET A 72 -23.06 18.97 6.67
N ARG A 73 -23.77 18.33 5.75
CA ARG A 73 -25.21 18.49 5.61
C ARG A 73 -25.90 17.18 5.25
N GLN A 74 -27.12 17.04 5.65
CA GLN A 74 -27.96 15.92 5.25
C GLN A 74 -28.29 16.03 3.75
N SER A 75 -28.16 14.94 3.01
CA SER A 75 -28.38 14.88 1.56
C SER A 75 -29.38 13.77 1.21
N GLY A 76 -30.64 13.94 1.59
CA GLY A 76 -31.68 12.94 1.40
C GLY A 76 -31.99 12.14 2.67
N VAL A 77 -32.70 11.03 2.51
CA VAL A 77 -33.03 10.13 3.63
C VAL A 77 -31.77 9.28 3.93
N ASP A 78 -31.29 9.31 5.16
CA ASP A 78 -30.15 8.52 5.67
C ASP A 78 -28.82 8.74 4.93
N LYS A 79 -28.65 9.89 4.22
CA LYS A 79 -27.39 10.23 3.54
C LYS A 79 -26.82 11.55 4.03
N THR A 80 -25.52 11.57 4.21
CA THR A 80 -24.74 12.74 4.64
C THR A 80 -23.75 13.13 3.54
N ARG A 81 -23.76 14.43 3.19
CA ARG A 81 -22.75 15.05 2.35
C ARG A 81 -21.72 15.75 3.21
N LEU A 82 -20.46 15.39 3.01
CA LEU A 82 -19.30 15.95 3.68
C LEU A 82 -18.46 16.72 2.66
N LEU A 83 -18.04 17.91 3.01
CA LEU A 83 -17.14 18.73 2.19
C LEU A 83 -15.84 18.94 2.95
N PHE A 84 -14.73 18.60 2.30
CA PHE A 84 -13.39 18.76 2.86
C PHE A 84 -12.47 19.55 1.93
N ASN A 85 -11.48 20.20 2.54
CA ASN A 85 -10.30 20.68 1.86
C ASN A 85 -9.09 19.84 2.33
N ALA A 86 -8.50 19.07 1.44
CA ALA A 86 -7.51 18.05 1.80
C ALA A 86 -6.23 18.17 0.97
N PRO A 87 -5.04 17.96 1.57
CA PRO A 87 -3.80 17.88 0.80
C PRO A 87 -3.83 16.67 -0.13
N SER A 88 -3.55 16.85 -1.43
CA SER A 88 -3.64 15.80 -2.46
C SER A 88 -2.82 14.56 -2.10
N ARG A 89 -1.65 14.73 -1.44
CA ARG A 89 -0.82 13.59 -1.00
C ARG A 89 -1.52 12.68 0.02
N GLY A 90 -2.42 13.23 0.85
CA GLY A 90 -3.22 12.47 1.81
C GLY A 90 -4.31 11.63 1.14
N LEU A 91 -4.71 12.00 -0.07
CA LEU A 91 -5.77 11.33 -0.82
C LEU A 91 -5.23 10.19 -1.72
N ILE A 92 -3.91 10.07 -1.88
CA ILE A 92 -3.29 8.97 -2.63
C ILE A 92 -3.64 7.65 -1.93
N GLY A 93 -4.27 6.72 -2.65
CA GLY A 93 -4.73 5.42 -2.14
C GLY A 93 -5.95 5.45 -1.22
N TYR A 94 -6.52 6.62 -0.94
CA TYR A 94 -7.68 6.71 -0.04
C TYR A 94 -8.93 6.09 -0.64
N GLN A 95 -9.11 6.14 -1.94
CA GLN A 95 -10.32 5.65 -2.61
C GLN A 95 -10.61 4.17 -2.32
N SER A 96 -9.59 3.32 -2.35
CA SER A 96 -9.74 1.89 -2.06
C SER A 96 -10.19 1.64 -0.61
N LYS A 97 -9.55 2.36 0.34
CA LYS A 97 -9.94 2.30 1.76
C LYS A 97 -11.36 2.84 1.96
N PHE A 98 -11.69 3.97 1.35
CA PHE A 98 -13.01 4.59 1.42
C PHE A 98 -14.12 3.64 0.95
N LEU A 99 -13.93 2.97 -0.19
CA LEU A 99 -14.89 1.98 -0.68
C LEU A 99 -15.05 0.80 0.28
N THR A 100 -13.98 0.36 0.91
CA THR A 100 -14.03 -0.70 1.93
C THR A 100 -14.79 -0.23 3.17
N ASP A 101 -14.47 0.95 3.70
CA ASP A 101 -15.06 1.53 4.90
C ASP A 101 -16.55 1.82 4.72
N THR A 102 -16.98 2.16 3.49
CA THR A 102 -18.39 2.46 3.13
C THR A 102 -19.11 1.29 2.46
N ARG A 103 -18.55 0.08 2.48
CA ARG A 103 -19.10 -1.13 1.82
C ARG A 103 -19.45 -0.90 0.34
N GLY A 104 -18.75 0.01 -0.32
CA GLY A 104 -18.96 0.36 -1.73
C GLY A 104 -20.12 1.31 -2.03
N THR A 105 -20.87 1.77 -1.02
CA THR A 105 -22.04 2.66 -1.21
C THR A 105 -21.68 4.14 -1.28
N GLY A 106 -20.51 4.52 -0.75
CA GLY A 106 -20.05 5.90 -0.72
C GLY A 106 -19.57 6.41 -2.08
N VAL A 107 -19.78 7.69 -2.32
CA VAL A 107 -19.32 8.41 -3.51
C VAL A 107 -18.34 9.49 -3.08
N ILE A 108 -17.18 9.56 -3.74
CA ILE A 108 -16.15 10.56 -3.50
C ILE A 108 -15.83 11.29 -4.81
N ASN A 109 -15.90 12.61 -4.79
CA ASN A 109 -15.50 13.48 -5.88
C ASN A 109 -14.38 14.39 -5.41
N ARG A 110 -13.36 14.58 -6.25
CA ARG A 110 -12.15 15.34 -5.93
C ARG A 110 -11.87 16.34 -7.05
N VAL A 111 -11.67 17.61 -6.68
CA VAL A 111 -11.34 18.67 -7.63
C VAL A 111 -10.16 19.47 -7.08
N PHE A 112 -9.15 19.71 -7.92
CA PHE A 112 -8.05 20.59 -7.53
C PHE A 112 -8.59 21.97 -7.15
N HIS A 113 -8.17 22.47 -5.98
CA HIS A 113 -8.59 23.75 -5.46
C HIS A 113 -7.47 24.81 -5.55
N SER A 114 -6.35 24.58 -4.85
CA SER A 114 -5.27 25.57 -4.73
C SER A 114 -3.97 24.95 -4.24
N TYR A 115 -2.92 25.75 -4.19
CA TYR A 115 -1.70 25.45 -3.42
C TYR A 115 -1.77 26.13 -2.08
N LYS A 116 -1.49 25.40 -0.99
CA LYS A 116 -1.44 25.91 0.38
C LYS A 116 -0.12 25.50 1.05
N PRO A 117 0.31 26.20 2.11
CA PRO A 117 1.50 25.82 2.87
C PRO A 117 1.46 24.35 3.30
N PHE A 118 2.63 23.71 3.28
CA PHE A 118 2.79 22.31 3.67
C PHE A 118 2.35 22.07 5.12
N LYS A 119 1.39 21.18 5.34
CA LYS A 119 0.74 20.94 6.63
C LYS A 119 1.44 19.89 7.50
N GLY A 120 2.74 19.65 7.26
CA GLY A 120 3.51 18.66 8.02
C GLY A 120 3.31 17.22 7.54
N GLU A 121 3.98 16.27 8.17
CA GLU A 121 3.96 14.87 7.75
C GLU A 121 2.58 14.23 7.95
N ILE A 122 2.18 13.39 6.98
CA ILE A 122 1.03 12.51 7.08
C ILE A 122 1.58 11.10 7.35
N THR A 123 1.04 10.43 8.36
CA THR A 123 1.42 9.05 8.67
C THR A 123 1.13 8.15 7.46
N GLU A 124 2.17 7.50 6.99
CA GLU A 124 2.09 6.51 5.91
C GLU A 124 1.46 5.19 6.43
N ARG A 125 1.60 4.11 5.68
CA ARG A 125 1.18 2.78 6.10
C ARG A 125 1.76 2.45 7.50
N ARG A 126 0.90 2.03 8.42
CA ARG A 126 1.31 1.68 9.79
C ARG A 126 1.94 0.30 9.89
N ALA A 127 1.50 -0.63 9.03
CA ALA A 127 2.00 -2.00 9.04
C ALA A 127 3.36 -2.12 8.36
N GLY A 128 4.25 -2.91 8.92
CA GLY A 128 5.55 -3.24 8.33
C GLY A 128 5.41 -4.22 7.16
N ALA A 129 6.53 -4.52 6.49
CA ALA A 129 6.62 -5.49 5.43
C ALA A 129 7.16 -6.84 5.92
N LEU A 130 6.66 -7.94 5.35
CA LEU A 130 7.30 -9.24 5.41
C LEU A 130 8.26 -9.35 4.21
N ILE A 131 9.56 -9.48 4.48
CA ILE A 131 10.62 -9.40 3.48
C ILE A 131 11.29 -10.75 3.33
N SER A 132 11.39 -11.24 2.10
CA SER A 132 12.11 -12.50 1.80
C SER A 132 13.61 -12.35 1.99
N THR A 133 14.23 -13.35 2.65
CA THR A 133 15.68 -13.40 2.89
C THR A 133 16.48 -14.18 1.84
N GLY A 134 15.81 -14.85 0.87
CA GLY A 134 16.51 -15.73 -0.06
C GLY A 134 15.89 -15.79 -1.44
N HIS A 135 16.56 -16.52 -2.34
CA HIS A 135 16.17 -16.74 -3.72
C HIS A 135 15.63 -18.16 -3.91
N GLY A 136 14.50 -18.31 -4.59
CA GLY A 136 13.91 -19.61 -4.88
C GLY A 136 12.40 -19.55 -5.08
N LYS A 137 11.71 -20.67 -4.91
CA LYS A 137 10.26 -20.77 -4.96
C LYS A 137 9.68 -20.91 -3.55
N ALA A 138 8.68 -20.12 -3.22
CA ALA A 138 8.03 -20.15 -1.92
C ALA A 138 7.40 -21.52 -1.64
N ILE A 139 7.63 -22.07 -0.45
CA ILE A 139 7.20 -23.41 -0.05
C ILE A 139 5.93 -23.31 0.81
N ALA A 140 4.92 -24.15 0.55
CA ALA A 140 3.65 -24.15 1.28
C ALA A 140 3.84 -24.24 2.81
N TYR A 141 4.71 -25.13 3.27
CA TYR A 141 5.01 -25.30 4.68
C TYR A 141 5.58 -24.04 5.34
N ALA A 142 6.48 -23.31 4.65
CA ALA A 142 7.03 -22.07 5.14
C ALA A 142 5.95 -20.99 5.24
N ILE A 143 5.11 -20.84 4.21
CA ILE A 143 3.99 -19.90 4.20
C ILE A 143 3.04 -20.18 5.36
N TRP A 144 2.66 -21.46 5.56
CA TRP A 144 1.78 -21.89 6.65
C TRP A 144 2.33 -21.49 8.03
N LYS A 145 3.62 -21.69 8.27
CA LYS A 145 4.30 -21.30 9.51
C LYS A 145 4.37 -19.78 9.73
N LEU A 146 4.28 -19.01 8.66
CA LEU A 146 4.49 -17.56 8.68
C LEU A 146 3.18 -16.76 8.57
N GLN A 147 2.06 -17.41 8.21
CA GLN A 147 0.78 -16.72 8.01
C GLN A 147 0.24 -16.04 9.28
N ASP A 148 0.64 -16.48 10.49
CA ASP A 148 0.29 -15.81 11.74
C ASP A 148 1.07 -14.51 11.97
N ARG A 149 2.11 -14.25 11.17
CA ARG A 149 2.92 -13.02 11.23
C ARG A 149 2.29 -11.85 10.47
N GLY A 150 1.33 -12.16 9.58
CA GLY A 150 0.68 -11.13 8.76
C GLY A 150 -0.01 -11.70 7.53
N VAL A 151 -0.37 -10.82 6.60
CA VAL A 151 -1.07 -11.16 5.37
C VAL A 151 -0.08 -11.39 4.24
N MET A 152 -0.09 -12.57 3.63
CA MET A 152 0.79 -12.90 2.52
C MET A 152 0.25 -12.32 1.19
N PHE A 153 1.17 -11.91 0.31
CA PHE A 153 0.89 -11.43 -1.05
C PHE A 153 1.25 -12.46 -2.13
N ILE A 154 1.89 -13.55 -1.72
CA ILE A 154 2.39 -14.59 -2.62
C ILE A 154 1.69 -15.92 -2.35
N LYS A 155 1.60 -16.73 -3.41
CA LYS A 155 1.17 -18.14 -3.35
C LYS A 155 2.38 -19.06 -3.18
N HIS A 156 2.15 -20.33 -2.82
CA HIS A 156 3.19 -21.34 -2.92
C HIS A 156 3.70 -21.47 -4.37
N GLN A 157 4.94 -21.87 -4.56
CA GLN A 157 5.65 -21.92 -5.84
C GLN A 157 5.89 -20.55 -6.51
N THR A 158 5.49 -19.42 -5.90
CA THR A 158 5.86 -18.11 -6.41
C THR A 158 7.39 -17.92 -6.32
N PRO A 159 8.05 -17.53 -7.42
CA PRO A 159 9.47 -17.16 -7.39
C PRO A 159 9.66 -15.93 -6.50
N VAL A 160 10.61 -16.03 -5.58
CA VAL A 160 10.98 -14.94 -4.67
C VAL A 160 12.47 -14.70 -4.68
N TYR A 161 12.89 -13.53 -4.26
CA TYR A 161 14.28 -13.15 -4.12
C TYR A 161 14.51 -12.34 -2.86
N GLN A 162 15.75 -12.20 -2.44
CA GLN A 162 16.14 -11.41 -1.27
C GLN A 162 15.69 -9.96 -1.42
N GLY A 163 15.04 -9.40 -0.39
CA GLY A 163 14.53 -8.03 -0.41
C GLY A 163 13.15 -7.87 -1.06
N MET A 164 12.56 -8.94 -1.64
CA MET A 164 11.19 -8.93 -2.13
C MET A 164 10.21 -8.83 -0.96
N VAL A 165 9.22 -7.94 -1.06
CA VAL A 165 8.12 -7.84 -0.10
C VAL A 165 7.08 -8.90 -0.45
N VAL A 166 6.91 -9.87 0.43
CA VAL A 166 6.06 -11.05 0.22
C VAL A 166 4.78 -11.04 1.06
N GLY A 167 4.60 -10.00 1.88
CA GLY A 167 3.42 -9.82 2.71
C GLY A 167 3.46 -8.56 3.53
N GLU A 168 2.38 -8.29 4.25
CA GLU A 168 2.23 -7.23 5.23
C GLU A 168 2.39 -7.83 6.62
N HIS A 169 3.24 -7.25 7.45
CA HIS A 169 3.44 -7.65 8.82
C HIS A 169 2.28 -7.18 9.69
N SER A 170 1.87 -7.96 10.69
CA SER A 170 0.82 -7.58 11.65
C SER A 170 1.23 -6.46 12.60
N ARG A 171 2.54 -6.11 12.64
CA ARG A 171 3.11 -5.03 13.43
C ARG A 171 3.63 -3.91 12.53
N ASP A 172 4.02 -2.79 13.12
CA ASP A 172 4.52 -1.60 12.44
C ASP A 172 5.95 -1.73 11.88
N ASN A 173 6.73 -2.70 12.36
CA ASN A 173 8.10 -2.93 11.93
C ASN A 173 8.21 -3.98 10.82
N ASP A 174 9.17 -3.80 9.94
CA ASP A 174 9.54 -4.78 8.94
C ASP A 174 10.10 -6.06 9.57
N LEU A 175 9.76 -7.21 8.99
CA LEU A 175 10.23 -8.52 9.43
C LEU A 175 10.83 -9.30 8.26
N GLU A 176 12.10 -9.69 8.39
CA GLU A 176 12.74 -10.59 7.45
C GLU A 176 12.31 -12.04 7.72
N ILE A 177 11.83 -12.71 6.68
CA ILE A 177 11.29 -14.07 6.75
C ILE A 177 11.89 -14.97 5.68
N ASN A 178 11.99 -16.25 6.00
CA ASN A 178 12.43 -17.27 5.06
C ASN A 178 11.24 -18.11 4.57
N VAL A 179 10.74 -17.81 3.38
CA VAL A 179 9.61 -18.52 2.75
C VAL A 179 10.06 -19.76 1.95
N LEU A 180 11.36 -20.10 2.02
CA LEU A 180 11.97 -21.23 1.29
C LEU A 180 12.25 -22.45 2.21
N LYS A 181 12.03 -22.30 3.52
CA LYS A 181 12.38 -23.35 4.50
C LYS A 181 11.36 -24.49 4.47
N GLY A 182 11.77 -25.66 3.98
CA GLY A 182 10.96 -26.87 4.02
C GLY A 182 10.80 -27.46 5.42
N LYS A 183 9.92 -28.46 5.55
CA LYS A 183 9.79 -29.29 6.74
C LYS A 183 11.09 -30.08 6.92
N GLN A 184 11.76 -29.94 8.05
CA GLN A 184 12.86 -30.84 8.39
C GLN A 184 12.28 -32.16 8.84
N LEU A 185 12.65 -33.26 8.16
CA LEU A 185 12.29 -34.61 8.56
C LEU A 185 13.05 -34.97 9.85
N THR A 186 12.39 -34.88 10.98
CA THR A 186 13.01 -35.12 12.29
C THR A 186 12.78 -36.54 12.82
N ASN A 187 11.87 -37.36 12.24
CA ASN A 187 11.66 -38.72 12.67
C ASN A 187 11.04 -39.63 11.57
N VAL A 188 11.69 -40.73 11.26
CA VAL A 188 11.24 -41.74 10.29
C VAL A 188 9.98 -42.48 10.76
N ARG A 189 9.68 -42.48 12.06
CA ARG A 189 8.55 -43.20 12.67
C ARG A 189 7.20 -42.44 12.64
N ALA A 190 7.19 -41.15 12.28
CA ALA A 190 5.99 -40.30 12.24
C ALA A 190 5.53 -40.00 10.79
N SER A 191 5.93 -40.77 9.81
CA SER A 191 5.59 -40.54 8.39
C SER A 191 4.11 -40.75 8.03
N GLY A 192 3.26 -41.18 8.98
CA GLY A 192 1.85 -41.45 8.78
C GLY A 192 0.85 -40.33 9.10
N SER A 193 1.31 -39.24 9.67
CA SER A 193 0.43 -38.09 10.01
C SER A 193 0.96 -36.76 9.44
N ASP A 194 0.99 -36.67 8.12
CA ASP A 194 1.13 -35.36 7.50
C ASP A 194 -0.20 -34.59 7.66
N GLU A 195 -0.24 -33.70 8.64
CA GLU A 195 -1.34 -32.75 8.75
C GLU A 195 -1.44 -31.96 7.44
N ALA A 196 -2.63 -31.93 6.85
CA ALA A 196 -2.90 -31.15 5.65
C ALA A 196 -2.61 -29.68 5.93
N VAL A 197 -1.65 -29.10 5.22
CA VAL A 197 -1.29 -27.69 5.35
C VAL A 197 -2.39 -26.84 4.76
N THR A 198 -3.17 -26.17 5.62
CA THR A 198 -4.20 -25.22 5.20
C THR A 198 -3.59 -23.82 5.10
N LEU A 199 -3.56 -23.26 3.89
CA LEU A 199 -3.06 -21.92 3.63
C LEU A 199 -4.20 -20.90 3.60
N VAL A 200 -4.01 -19.79 4.26
CA VAL A 200 -4.87 -18.60 4.12
C VAL A 200 -4.70 -18.04 2.71
N THR A 201 -5.80 -17.62 2.09
CA THR A 201 -5.78 -17.01 0.76
C THR A 201 -4.94 -15.74 0.79
N PRO A 202 -3.90 -15.60 -0.07
CA PRO A 202 -3.08 -14.42 -0.10
C PRO A 202 -3.85 -13.23 -0.68
N LYS A 203 -3.51 -12.03 -0.21
CA LYS A 203 -4.02 -10.77 -0.76
C LYS A 203 -3.29 -10.48 -2.08
N ILE A 204 -3.99 -10.64 -3.19
CA ILE A 204 -3.46 -10.26 -4.51
C ILE A 204 -3.92 -8.84 -4.81
N MET A 205 -2.98 -7.95 -4.99
CA MET A 205 -3.23 -6.53 -5.26
C MET A 205 -3.15 -6.22 -6.76
N SER A 206 -4.01 -5.29 -7.22
CA SER A 206 -3.91 -4.70 -8.55
C SER A 206 -2.69 -3.77 -8.67
N LEU A 207 -2.39 -3.31 -9.89
CA LEU A 207 -1.32 -2.34 -10.12
C LEU A 207 -1.55 -1.04 -9.31
N GLU A 208 -2.77 -0.52 -9.34
CA GLU A 208 -3.16 0.70 -8.65
C GLU A 208 -3.05 0.54 -7.13
N GLU A 209 -3.49 -0.59 -6.59
CA GLU A 209 -3.35 -0.90 -5.17
C GLU A 209 -1.88 -0.99 -4.76
N MET A 210 -1.03 -1.65 -5.55
CA MET A 210 0.41 -1.75 -5.28
C MET A 210 1.09 -0.38 -5.32
N MET A 211 0.76 0.47 -6.32
CA MET A 211 1.32 1.81 -6.45
C MET A 211 1.04 2.69 -5.23
N THR A 212 -0.13 2.53 -4.63
CA THR A 212 -0.54 3.31 -3.46
C THR A 212 -0.12 2.68 -2.14
N TYR A 213 0.12 1.36 -2.14
CA TYR A 213 0.52 0.58 -0.97
C TYR A 213 1.98 0.80 -0.57
N ILE A 214 2.90 0.94 -1.53
CA ILE A 214 4.34 1.02 -1.27
C ILE A 214 4.73 2.22 -0.42
N ASN A 215 5.68 2.02 0.48
CA ASN A 215 6.33 3.07 1.26
C ASN A 215 7.45 3.77 0.48
N SER A 216 8.02 4.81 1.06
CA SER A 216 9.10 5.61 0.45
C SER A 216 10.40 4.81 0.24
N ASP A 217 10.63 3.77 1.03
CA ASP A 217 11.77 2.84 0.97
C ASP A 217 11.50 1.59 0.13
N GLU A 218 10.33 1.51 -0.52
CA GLU A 218 9.90 0.40 -1.35
C GLU A 218 9.77 0.80 -2.82
N LEU A 219 9.81 -0.19 -3.69
CA LEU A 219 9.65 -0.06 -5.13
C LEU A 219 8.69 -1.14 -5.65
N LEU A 220 7.97 -0.80 -6.71
CA LEU A 220 7.14 -1.73 -7.46
C LEU A 220 7.82 -2.07 -8.78
N GLU A 221 8.11 -3.34 -8.99
CA GLU A 221 8.57 -3.88 -10.27
C GLU A 221 7.38 -4.29 -11.10
N VAL A 222 7.29 -3.73 -12.30
CA VAL A 222 6.26 -4.02 -13.28
C VAL A 222 6.90 -4.69 -14.48
N THR A 223 6.52 -5.93 -14.74
CA THR A 223 6.94 -6.67 -15.94
C THR A 223 5.70 -7.14 -16.70
N PRO A 224 5.80 -7.53 -17.98
CA PRO A 224 4.66 -8.04 -18.74
C PRO A 224 3.91 -9.18 -18.04
N VAL A 225 4.63 -10.02 -17.30
CA VAL A 225 4.07 -11.23 -16.68
C VAL A 225 3.82 -11.12 -15.18
N SER A 226 4.39 -10.12 -14.49
CA SER A 226 4.30 -10.06 -13.02
C SER A 226 4.43 -8.65 -12.46
N LEU A 227 3.78 -8.44 -11.31
CA LEU A 227 3.95 -7.29 -10.43
C LEU A 227 4.61 -7.77 -9.14
N ARG A 228 5.66 -7.08 -8.68
CA ARG A 228 6.39 -7.45 -7.46
C ARG A 228 6.73 -6.24 -6.64
N LEU A 229 6.51 -6.34 -5.34
CA LEU A 229 6.95 -5.33 -4.39
C LEU A 229 8.34 -5.70 -3.86
N ARG A 230 9.22 -4.72 -3.69
CA ARG A 230 10.52 -4.95 -3.09
C ARG A 230 11.02 -3.75 -2.28
N LYS A 231 11.97 -3.99 -1.42
CA LYS A 231 12.71 -2.90 -0.78
C LYS A 231 13.65 -2.23 -1.79
N LYS A 232 13.89 -0.94 -1.60
CA LYS A 232 14.84 -0.17 -2.42
C LYS A 232 16.25 -0.77 -2.34
N PHE A 233 16.68 -1.14 -1.14
CA PHE A 233 17.93 -1.87 -0.90
C PHE A 233 17.62 -3.34 -0.62
N LEU A 234 18.11 -4.24 -1.46
CA LEU A 234 17.82 -5.68 -1.36
C LEU A 234 18.59 -6.33 -0.21
N ASP A 235 19.81 -5.88 0.05
CA ASP A 235 20.64 -6.40 1.14
C ASP A 235 20.21 -5.84 2.50
N PRO A 236 20.05 -6.70 3.54
CA PRO A 236 19.66 -6.27 4.88
C PRO A 236 20.64 -5.28 5.52
N ASN A 237 21.93 -5.43 5.27
CA ASN A 237 22.95 -4.57 5.85
C ASN A 237 22.87 -3.16 5.25
N ASP A 238 22.62 -3.06 3.95
CA ASP A 238 22.45 -1.78 3.29
C ASP A 238 21.18 -1.07 3.74
N ARG A 239 20.07 -1.79 4.00
CA ARG A 239 18.88 -1.23 4.63
C ARG A 239 19.18 -0.64 6.00
N LYS A 240 19.94 -1.38 6.85
CA LYS A 240 20.34 -0.90 8.19
C LYS A 240 21.25 0.32 8.13
N LYS A 241 22.21 0.37 7.17
CA LYS A 241 23.06 1.55 6.97
C LYS A 241 22.26 2.76 6.56
N PHE A 242 21.33 2.59 5.60
CA PHE A 242 20.47 3.67 5.12
C PHE A 242 19.55 4.20 6.23
N ALA A 243 18.91 3.32 7.00
CA ALA A 243 18.06 3.72 8.13
C ALA A 243 18.84 4.53 9.19
N LYS A 244 20.09 4.16 9.48
CA LYS A 244 20.95 4.95 10.38
C LYS A 244 21.31 6.32 9.82
N ALA A 245 21.57 6.42 8.52
CA ALA A 245 21.92 7.68 7.87
C ALA A 245 20.72 8.66 7.72
N SER A 246 19.50 8.14 7.71
CA SER A 246 18.26 8.95 7.60
C SER A 246 17.76 9.50 8.94
N ASN A 247 18.32 9.02 10.07
CA ASN A 247 18.00 9.48 11.43
C ASN A 247 18.95 10.59 11.92
N PHE A 248 19.83 11.10 11.07
CA PHE A 248 20.68 12.27 11.24
C PHE A 248 20.27 13.38 10.26
#